data_9293d9d2ff9a73d6580927eb98999385
#
_entry.id   9293d9d2ff9a73d6580927eb98999385
#
_cell.length_a   1.000
_cell.length_b   1.000
_cell.length_c   1.000
_cell.angle_alpha   90.00
_cell.angle_beta   90.00
_cell.angle_gamma   90.00
#
_symmetry.space_group_name_H-M   'P 1'
#
loop_
_entity.id
_entity.type
_entity.pdbx_description
1 polymer ?
#
loop_
_entity_poly.entity_id
_entity_poly.type
_entity_poly.pdbx_seq_one_letter_code
_entity_poly.pdbx_strand_id
1 'polypeptide(L)'
;MTESIATEWNESAVSHTRIAYAGFELKDLVAAEIGPYFHTTFNSSIDQIEEYLGNQSILSIPDIILLEVDENGDCFALVERLKKNFVFNGTIIVLLSLSNDNDLKLRAMRLRVHDFYIYPFSMSDLRERLNFLVKFKLFKPKLVEISKEVDTDYRMPASKRMIDILVSGTMLLMLSPVMLAIVIAIKLGSKGPVIYKSKRVGTGYKVFDFYKFRSMRVDADKMLLELSTKNQYANEDGGTKAAFVKIKNDPRITKLGNFLRNSSLDELPQLFNILWGDMSLVGNRPLPLYEAEMLTSNEWSMRFLGPAGLTGLWQISKRGKTAMSERERKKLDNFYAQNYSFWLDLKILAKTLPAAVQKEKV
;
A
#
# COMPACT_ATOMS: atom_id res chain seq x y z
N MET A 1 22.39 -25.55 -1.30
CA MET A 1 23.37 -24.43 -1.28
C MET A 1 22.72 -23.05 -1.43
N THR A 2 21.51 -22.93 -1.97
CA THR A 2 20.76 -21.66 -2.14
C THR A 2 19.92 -21.22 -0.95
N GLU A 3 19.52 -22.14 -0.07
CA GLU A 3 18.75 -21.82 1.14
C GLU A 3 19.61 -21.27 2.29
N SER A 4 20.87 -21.67 2.37
CA SER A 4 21.83 -21.18 3.40
C SER A 4 22.21 -19.72 3.19
N ILE A 5 22.32 -19.27 1.94
CA ILE A 5 22.71 -17.88 1.61
C ILE A 5 21.55 -16.90 1.94
N ALA A 6 20.29 -17.29 1.72
CA ALA A 6 19.13 -16.45 2.02
C ALA A 6 18.91 -16.25 3.54
N THR A 7 19.28 -17.24 4.36
CA THR A 7 19.21 -17.14 5.82
C THR A 7 20.32 -16.27 6.39
N GLU A 8 21.55 -16.38 5.89
CA GLU A 8 22.69 -15.54 6.34
C GLU A 8 22.49 -14.04 6.03
N TRP A 9 21.92 -13.71 4.87
CA TRP A 9 21.60 -12.32 4.52
C TRP A 9 20.47 -11.73 5.38
N ASN A 10 19.57 -12.56 5.87
CA ASN A 10 18.48 -12.14 6.74
C ASN A 10 18.93 -11.85 8.18
N GLU A 11 19.86 -12.61 8.72
CA GLU A 11 20.37 -12.42 10.09
C GLU A 11 21.34 -11.21 10.18
N SER A 12 22.19 -10.98 9.17
CA SER A 12 23.14 -9.87 9.20
C SER A 12 22.49 -8.49 9.11
N ALA A 13 21.38 -8.34 8.39
CA ALA A 13 20.68 -7.05 8.27
C ALA A 13 19.95 -6.66 9.56
N VAL A 14 19.52 -7.61 10.37
CA VAL A 14 18.84 -7.38 11.65
C VAL A 14 19.84 -7.03 12.74
N SER A 15 21.05 -7.61 12.71
CA SER A 15 22.10 -7.37 13.72
C SER A 15 22.66 -5.92 13.70
N HIS A 16 22.39 -5.14 12.67
CA HIS A 16 22.84 -3.74 12.57
C HIS A 16 21.74 -2.70 12.84
N THR A 17 20.50 -3.13 13.11
CA THR A 17 19.39 -2.23 13.39
C THR A 17 19.54 -1.58 14.76
N ARG A 18 19.51 -0.25 14.79
CA ARG A 18 19.62 0.55 16.01
C ARG A 18 18.26 0.97 16.51
N ILE A 19 17.99 0.70 17.78
CA ILE A 19 16.78 1.12 18.48
C ILE A 19 17.15 2.13 19.56
N ALA A 20 16.45 3.26 19.60
CA ALA A 20 16.43 4.15 20.77
C ALA A 20 15.13 3.93 21.53
N TYR A 21 15.24 3.52 22.75
CA TYR A 21 14.12 3.29 23.66
C TYR A 21 14.05 4.39 24.71
N ALA A 22 12.84 4.88 25.02
CA ALA A 22 12.60 5.72 26.18
C ALA A 22 11.37 5.27 26.95
N GLY A 23 11.55 5.04 28.22
CA GLY A 23 10.54 4.62 29.17
C GLY A 23 11.16 3.96 30.39
N PHE A 24 10.33 3.74 31.40
CA PHE A 24 10.77 3.17 32.67
C PHE A 24 10.09 1.83 32.96
N GLU A 25 8.78 1.73 32.77
CA GLU A 25 7.97 0.60 33.22
C GLU A 25 8.22 -0.70 32.42
N LEU A 26 8.38 -0.59 31.11
CA LEU A 26 8.61 -1.74 30.22
C LEU A 26 10.09 -1.95 29.89
N LYS A 27 10.99 -1.16 30.48
CA LYS A 27 12.43 -1.17 30.17
C LYS A 27 13.07 -2.55 30.31
N ASP A 28 12.83 -3.22 31.44
CA ASP A 28 13.44 -4.53 31.71
C ASP A 28 12.91 -5.60 30.74
N LEU A 29 11.61 -5.56 30.43
CA LEU A 29 11.00 -6.47 29.46
C LEU A 29 11.56 -6.24 28.06
N VAL A 30 11.69 -4.98 27.64
CA VAL A 30 12.26 -4.64 26.34
C VAL A 30 13.75 -5.00 26.29
N ALA A 31 14.48 -4.81 27.38
CA ALA A 31 15.89 -5.18 27.45
C ALA A 31 16.10 -6.70 27.36
N ALA A 32 15.27 -7.48 28.01
CA ALA A 32 15.36 -8.93 27.98
C ALA A 32 14.98 -9.54 26.63
N GLU A 33 13.91 -9.04 26.00
CA GLU A 33 13.29 -9.69 24.83
C GLU A 33 13.68 -9.06 23.47
N ILE A 34 14.05 -7.78 23.47
CA ILE A 34 14.42 -7.02 22.26
C ILE A 34 15.93 -6.78 22.21
N GLY A 35 16.56 -6.47 23.35
CA GLY A 35 17.99 -6.19 23.47
C GLY A 35 18.92 -7.23 22.84
N PRO A 36 18.68 -8.55 22.97
CA PRO A 36 19.51 -9.58 22.34
C PRO A 36 19.52 -9.57 20.81
N TYR A 37 18.49 -8.99 20.17
CA TYR A 37 18.30 -9.02 18.72
C TYR A 37 18.63 -7.70 18.02
N PHE A 38 18.70 -6.59 18.78
CA PHE A 38 18.90 -5.24 18.21
C PHE A 38 19.89 -4.44 19.06
N HIS A 39 20.62 -3.54 18.41
CA HIS A 39 21.44 -2.56 19.14
C HIS A 39 20.54 -1.50 19.79
N THR A 40 20.16 -1.74 21.04
CA THR A 40 19.20 -0.90 21.75
C THR A 40 19.90 0.03 22.74
N THR A 41 19.66 1.34 22.58
CA THR A 41 20.06 2.38 23.56
C THR A 41 18.87 2.70 24.44
N PHE A 42 19.03 2.55 25.78
CA PHE A 42 17.98 2.75 26.75
C PHE A 42 18.09 4.13 27.41
N ASN A 43 17.00 4.89 27.36
CA ASN A 43 16.82 6.15 28.05
C ASN A 43 15.65 6.01 29.03
N SER A 44 15.77 6.59 30.22
CA SER A 44 14.75 6.45 31.28
C SER A 44 13.67 7.52 31.22
N SER A 45 13.87 8.58 30.41
CA SER A 45 12.91 9.67 30.26
C SER A 45 12.88 10.22 28.83
N ILE A 46 11.83 11.00 28.55
CA ILE A 46 11.67 11.69 27.25
C ILE A 46 12.78 12.73 27.06
N ASP A 47 13.19 13.43 28.11
CA ASP A 47 14.27 14.42 28.03
C ASP A 47 15.61 13.79 27.66
N GLN A 48 15.93 12.64 28.28
CA GLN A 48 17.17 11.91 27.97
C GLN A 48 17.23 11.43 26.51
N ILE A 49 16.13 10.90 25.98
CA ILE A 49 16.11 10.48 24.58
C ILE A 49 16.18 11.67 23.65
N GLU A 50 15.57 12.82 23.98
CA GLU A 50 15.64 14.03 23.17
C GLU A 50 17.09 14.56 23.12
N GLU A 51 17.80 14.59 24.25
CA GLU A 51 19.23 14.92 24.32
C GLU A 51 20.07 13.93 23.50
N TYR A 52 19.82 12.63 23.68
CA TYR A 52 20.50 11.56 22.91
C TYR A 52 20.30 11.76 21.40
N LEU A 53 19.07 11.99 20.95
CA LEU A 53 18.74 12.19 19.54
C LEU A 53 19.34 13.48 18.97
N GLY A 54 19.42 14.55 19.78
CA GLY A 54 20.04 15.82 19.41
C GLY A 54 21.55 15.72 19.15
N ASN A 55 22.20 14.78 19.81
CA ASN A 55 23.63 14.52 19.65
C ASN A 55 23.96 13.52 18.54
N GLN A 56 22.93 12.97 17.81
CA GLN A 56 23.19 12.03 16.73
C GLN A 56 23.55 12.73 15.41
N SER A 57 24.50 12.15 14.70
CA SER A 57 24.80 12.53 13.30
C SER A 57 23.86 11.76 12.35
N ILE A 58 23.75 12.19 11.11
CA ILE A 58 22.94 11.53 10.07
C ILE A 58 23.29 10.03 9.94
N LEU A 59 24.54 9.66 10.21
CA LEU A 59 25.02 8.26 10.13
C LEU A 59 24.74 7.44 11.40
N SER A 60 24.39 8.08 12.53
CA SER A 60 24.18 7.43 13.82
C SER A 60 22.73 7.46 14.30
N ILE A 61 21.83 8.04 13.51
CA ILE A 61 20.39 8.09 13.82
C ILE A 61 19.84 6.66 13.99
N PRO A 62 19.01 6.41 15.04
CA PRO A 62 18.39 5.11 15.21
C PRO A 62 17.37 4.83 14.10
N ASP A 63 17.27 3.56 13.69
CA ASP A 63 16.29 3.09 12.72
C ASP A 63 14.89 3.10 13.30
N ILE A 64 14.79 2.80 14.59
CA ILE A 64 13.55 2.71 15.35
C ILE A 64 13.66 3.57 16.62
N ILE A 65 12.62 4.33 16.89
CA ILE A 65 12.39 4.99 18.17
C ILE A 65 11.18 4.33 18.82
N LEU A 66 11.40 3.74 19.99
CA LEU A 66 10.40 3.02 20.77
C LEU A 66 10.14 3.81 22.05
N LEU A 67 8.95 4.39 22.19
CA LEU A 67 8.62 5.28 23.31
C LEU A 67 7.49 4.70 24.14
N GLU A 68 7.64 4.71 25.47
CA GLU A 68 6.50 4.54 26.36
C GLU A 68 5.66 5.81 26.37
N VAL A 69 4.35 5.63 26.44
CA VAL A 69 3.42 6.73 26.59
C VAL A 69 3.38 7.14 28.06
N ASP A 70 3.91 8.30 28.35
CA ASP A 70 3.91 8.92 29.67
C ASP A 70 2.55 9.54 30.03
N GLU A 71 2.28 9.69 31.34
CA GLU A 71 1.02 10.25 31.84
C GLU A 71 0.77 11.69 31.37
N ASN A 72 1.83 12.48 31.19
CA ASN A 72 1.74 13.87 30.76
C ASN A 72 1.55 13.99 29.24
N GLY A 73 1.85 12.95 28.48
CA GLY A 73 1.78 12.95 27.02
C GLY A 73 2.94 13.68 26.33
N ASP A 74 4.08 13.84 27.01
CA ASP A 74 5.30 14.48 26.49
C ASP A 74 5.90 13.68 25.31
N CYS A 75 5.72 12.36 25.31
CA CYS A 75 6.08 11.51 24.20
C CYS A 75 5.44 11.95 22.88
N PHE A 76 4.19 12.42 22.88
CA PHE A 76 3.52 12.91 21.68
C PHE A 76 4.09 14.22 21.17
N ALA A 77 4.49 15.12 22.09
CA ALA A 77 5.18 16.36 21.74
C ALA A 77 6.54 16.08 21.09
N LEU A 78 7.29 15.12 21.63
CA LEU A 78 8.53 14.64 21.02
C LEU A 78 8.29 14.06 19.63
N VAL A 79 7.30 13.19 19.45
CA VAL A 79 6.94 12.62 18.14
C VAL A 79 6.62 13.71 17.13
N GLU A 80 5.90 14.75 17.53
CA GLU A 80 5.57 15.87 16.64
C GLU A 80 6.84 16.65 16.22
N ARG A 81 7.77 16.91 17.15
CA ARG A 81 9.07 17.55 16.84
C ARG A 81 9.91 16.69 15.89
N LEU A 82 10.02 15.38 16.17
CA LEU A 82 10.76 14.44 15.32
C LEU A 82 10.21 14.41 13.89
N LYS A 83 8.89 14.42 13.73
CA LYS A 83 8.25 14.41 12.41
C LYS A 83 8.39 15.71 11.62
N LYS A 84 8.59 16.82 12.30
CA LYS A 84 8.91 18.12 11.67
C LYS A 84 10.38 18.21 11.26
N ASN A 85 11.26 17.45 11.90
CA ASN A 85 12.69 17.47 11.63
C ASN A 85 13.03 16.49 10.50
N PHE A 86 13.54 17.03 9.41
CA PHE A 86 13.86 16.25 8.21
C PHE A 86 14.91 15.15 8.46
N VAL A 87 15.78 15.34 9.45
CA VAL A 87 16.85 14.42 9.84
C VAL A 87 16.27 13.05 10.28
N PHE A 88 15.09 13.06 10.93
CA PHE A 88 14.39 11.85 11.36
C PHE A 88 13.34 11.37 10.34
N ASN A 89 13.35 11.95 9.15
CA ASN A 89 12.44 11.53 8.08
C ASN A 89 12.77 10.09 7.66
N GLY A 90 11.86 9.18 7.96
CA GLY A 90 12.06 7.75 7.72
C GLY A 90 12.44 6.94 8.97
N THR A 91 12.68 7.54 10.13
CA THR A 91 12.81 6.79 11.38
C THR A 91 11.45 6.17 11.76
N ILE A 92 11.47 4.89 12.14
CA ILE A 92 10.29 4.16 12.57
C ILE A 92 9.97 4.58 14.01
N ILE A 93 8.76 5.06 14.26
CA ILE A 93 8.32 5.45 15.61
C ILE A 93 7.20 4.51 16.04
N VAL A 94 7.39 3.83 17.16
CA VAL A 94 6.42 2.91 17.78
C VAL A 94 6.17 3.36 19.22
N LEU A 95 4.92 3.41 19.61
CA LEU A 95 4.51 3.78 20.97
C LEU A 95 4.03 2.56 21.75
N LEU A 96 4.43 2.50 23.03
CA LEU A 96 4.00 1.48 23.99
C LEU A 96 3.20 2.18 25.09
N SER A 97 1.97 1.73 25.34
CA SER A 97 1.10 2.29 26.38
C SER A 97 0.75 1.23 27.41
N LEU A 98 0.75 1.61 28.67
CA LEU A 98 0.25 0.81 29.79
C LEU A 98 -1.27 0.96 29.97
N SER A 99 -1.83 2.05 29.43
CA SER A 99 -3.25 2.35 29.52
C SER A 99 -3.98 2.03 28.21
N ASN A 100 -5.14 1.40 28.36
CA ASN A 100 -6.05 1.17 27.22
C ASN A 100 -6.99 2.38 27.04
N ASP A 101 -6.40 3.53 26.73
CA ASP A 101 -7.12 4.77 26.46
C ASP A 101 -7.27 5.00 24.96
N ASN A 102 -8.53 5.16 24.51
CA ASN A 102 -8.85 5.43 23.12
C ASN A 102 -8.35 6.80 22.64
N ASP A 103 -8.26 7.79 23.54
CA ASP A 103 -7.79 9.14 23.17
C ASP A 103 -6.28 9.12 22.88
N LEU A 104 -5.49 8.38 23.65
CA LEU A 104 -4.06 8.17 23.38
C LEU A 104 -3.85 7.47 22.02
N LYS A 105 -4.66 6.45 21.76
CA LYS A 105 -4.62 5.75 20.47
C LYS A 105 -4.99 6.65 19.29
N LEU A 106 -6.02 7.48 19.43
CA LEU A 106 -6.42 8.45 18.41
C LEU A 106 -5.32 9.52 18.20
N ARG A 107 -4.67 9.96 19.29
CA ARG A 107 -3.56 10.92 19.21
C ARG A 107 -2.35 10.33 18.48
N ALA A 108 -1.98 9.07 18.77
CA ALA A 108 -0.94 8.34 18.07
C ALA A 108 -1.24 8.21 16.56
N MET A 109 -2.49 7.88 16.22
CA MET A 109 -2.94 7.77 14.82
C MET A 109 -2.90 9.12 14.10
N ARG A 110 -3.30 10.23 14.73
CA ARG A 110 -3.22 11.59 14.16
C ARG A 110 -1.77 11.96 13.84
N LEU A 111 -0.85 11.58 14.70
CA LEU A 111 0.58 11.79 14.51
C LEU A 111 1.20 10.78 13.51
N ARG A 112 0.42 9.83 12.99
CA ARG A 112 0.88 8.83 12.01
C ARG A 112 2.12 8.07 12.49
N VAL A 113 2.16 7.64 13.77
CA VAL A 113 3.19 6.73 14.23
C VAL A 113 3.07 5.39 13.50
N HIS A 114 4.14 4.63 13.43
CA HIS A 114 4.18 3.40 12.65
C HIS A 114 3.39 2.27 13.31
N ASP A 115 3.38 2.25 14.67
CA ASP A 115 2.54 1.33 15.42
C ASP A 115 2.28 1.85 16.85
N PHE A 116 1.25 1.26 17.52
CA PHE A 116 0.87 1.59 18.89
C PHE A 116 0.44 0.31 19.60
N TYR A 117 1.15 -0.06 20.67
CA TYR A 117 0.91 -1.25 21.48
C TYR A 117 0.34 -0.89 22.84
N ILE A 118 -0.60 -1.69 23.33
CA ILE A 118 -1.20 -1.55 24.65
C ILE A 118 -0.81 -2.79 25.45
N TYR A 119 -0.13 -2.58 26.60
CA TYR A 119 0.23 -3.67 27.49
C TYR A 119 -1.03 -4.24 28.18
N PRO A 120 -1.16 -5.58 28.37
CA PRO A 120 -0.19 -6.61 28.01
C PRO A 120 -0.25 -7.02 26.53
N PHE A 121 0.92 -7.16 25.90
CA PHE A 121 1.09 -7.66 24.53
C PHE A 121 2.26 -8.67 24.51
N SER A 122 2.32 -9.48 23.45
CA SER A 122 3.42 -10.42 23.24
C SER A 122 4.67 -9.68 22.78
N MET A 123 5.78 -9.84 23.51
CA MET A 123 7.07 -9.27 23.11
C MET A 123 7.63 -9.91 21.82
N SER A 124 7.32 -11.19 21.58
CA SER A 124 7.66 -11.86 20.32
C SER A 124 6.95 -11.19 19.15
N ASP A 125 5.67 -10.82 19.29
CA ASP A 125 4.92 -10.13 18.25
C ASP A 125 5.49 -8.72 17.98
N LEU A 126 5.87 -8.00 19.04
CA LEU A 126 6.55 -6.72 18.90
C LEU A 126 7.87 -6.89 18.14
N ARG A 127 8.70 -7.86 18.51
CA ARG A 127 9.98 -8.15 17.85
C ARG A 127 9.79 -8.46 16.36
N GLU A 128 8.88 -9.35 16.02
CA GLU A 128 8.56 -9.68 14.62
C GLU A 128 8.07 -8.44 13.85
N ARG A 129 7.27 -7.62 14.52
CA ARG A 129 6.75 -6.39 13.93
C ARG A 129 7.84 -5.35 13.69
N LEU A 130 8.77 -5.18 14.63
CA LEU A 130 9.92 -4.29 14.44
C LEU A 130 10.81 -4.77 13.28
N ASN A 131 11.09 -6.07 13.20
CA ASN A 131 11.81 -6.68 12.08
C ASN A 131 11.10 -6.42 10.75
N PHE A 132 9.78 -6.59 10.72
CA PHE A 132 8.98 -6.31 9.54
C PHE A 132 9.08 -4.83 9.12
N LEU A 133 8.94 -3.90 10.08
CA LEU A 133 8.99 -2.46 9.79
C LEU A 133 10.36 -2.02 9.26
N VAL A 134 11.46 -2.59 9.78
CA VAL A 134 12.81 -2.32 9.28
C VAL A 134 13.01 -2.87 7.88
N LYS A 135 12.63 -4.13 7.65
CA LYS A 135 12.67 -4.73 6.31
C LYS A 135 11.84 -3.91 5.32
N PHE A 136 10.66 -3.50 5.73
CA PHE A 136 9.77 -2.67 4.92
C PHE A 136 10.38 -1.30 4.60
N LYS A 137 11.06 -0.66 5.58
CA LYS A 137 11.78 0.61 5.37
C LYS A 137 12.93 0.44 4.37
N LEU A 138 13.70 -0.65 4.48
CA LEU A 138 14.81 -0.95 3.56
C LEU A 138 14.33 -1.22 2.13
N PHE A 139 13.12 -1.75 1.96
CA PHE A 139 12.54 -2.03 0.64
C PHE A 139 11.81 -0.83 0.02
N LYS A 140 11.28 0.09 0.83
CA LYS A 140 10.48 1.22 0.36
C LYS A 140 11.25 2.22 -0.53
N PRO A 141 12.48 2.64 -0.18
CA PRO A 141 13.32 3.41 -1.10
C PRO A 141 13.67 2.64 -2.37
N LYS A 142 13.95 1.34 -2.25
CA LYS A 142 14.31 0.51 -3.40
C LYS A 142 13.22 0.42 -4.46
N LEU A 143 11.93 0.37 -4.13
CA LEU A 143 10.86 0.34 -5.14
C LEU A 143 10.71 1.67 -5.88
N VAL A 144 10.83 2.80 -5.19
CA VAL A 144 10.81 4.12 -5.83
C VAL A 144 12.13 4.42 -6.56
N GLU A 145 13.28 3.97 -6.02
CA GLU A 145 14.60 4.09 -6.65
C GLU A 145 14.78 3.07 -7.76
N ILE A 146 14.37 1.81 -7.56
CA ILE A 146 14.31 0.79 -8.60
C ILE A 146 13.44 1.25 -9.77
N SER A 147 12.32 1.95 -9.53
CA SER A 147 11.52 2.52 -10.62
C SER A 147 12.23 3.62 -11.40
N LYS A 148 13.32 4.20 -10.86
CA LYS A 148 14.14 5.22 -11.53
C LYS A 148 15.39 4.62 -12.19
N GLU A 149 15.93 3.53 -11.65
CA GLU A 149 17.21 2.94 -12.06
C GLU A 149 17.07 1.62 -12.83
N VAL A 150 15.97 0.89 -12.66
CA VAL A 150 15.72 -0.32 -13.44
C VAL A 150 15.12 0.08 -14.77
N ASP A 151 15.98 0.31 -15.73
CA ASP A 151 15.66 0.15 -17.15
C ASP A 151 15.39 -1.35 -17.35
N THR A 152 14.19 -1.80 -16.98
CA THR A 152 13.79 -3.16 -17.33
C THR A 152 13.72 -3.18 -18.84
N ASP A 153 14.49 -4.04 -19.48
CA ASP A 153 14.47 -4.30 -20.93
C ASP A 153 13.09 -4.74 -21.47
N TYR A 154 12.05 -4.59 -20.65
CA TYR A 154 10.69 -4.83 -21.09
C TYR A 154 10.23 -3.72 -22.03
N ARG A 155 10.25 -4.02 -23.32
CA ARG A 155 9.63 -3.18 -24.34
C ARG A 155 8.31 -3.81 -24.78
N MET A 156 7.22 -3.07 -24.60
CA MET A 156 5.92 -3.49 -25.12
C MET A 156 6.02 -3.67 -26.64
N PRO A 157 5.56 -4.81 -27.22
CA PRO A 157 5.57 -5.00 -28.66
C PRO A 157 4.86 -3.84 -29.38
N ALA A 158 5.48 -3.33 -30.44
CA ALA A 158 4.96 -2.18 -31.18
C ALA A 158 3.53 -2.42 -31.71
N SER A 159 3.22 -3.65 -32.13
CA SER A 159 1.87 -4.03 -32.56
C SER A 159 0.83 -3.89 -31.44
N LYS A 160 1.15 -4.35 -30.23
CA LYS A 160 0.28 -4.19 -29.06
C LYS A 160 0.09 -2.71 -28.70
N ARG A 161 1.17 -1.95 -28.72
CA ARG A 161 1.15 -0.51 -28.43
C ARG A 161 0.30 0.28 -29.45
N MET A 162 0.39 -0.05 -30.73
CA MET A 162 -0.42 0.56 -31.77
C MET A 162 -1.91 0.32 -31.54
N ILE A 163 -2.30 -0.91 -31.20
CA ILE A 163 -3.69 -1.26 -30.87
C ILE A 163 -4.16 -0.51 -29.62
N ASP A 164 -3.33 -0.43 -28.58
CA ASP A 164 -3.64 0.31 -27.36
C ASP A 164 -3.93 1.79 -27.66
N ILE A 165 -3.11 2.44 -28.48
CA ILE A 165 -3.30 3.84 -28.88
C ILE A 165 -4.58 4.02 -29.73
N LEU A 166 -4.78 3.19 -30.73
CA LEU A 166 -5.94 3.30 -31.63
C LEU A 166 -7.24 3.09 -30.85
N VAL A 167 -7.32 2.02 -30.07
CA VAL A 167 -8.54 1.69 -29.31
C VAL A 167 -8.80 2.70 -28.19
N SER A 168 -7.78 3.05 -27.38
CA SER A 168 -7.97 4.02 -26.29
C SER A 168 -8.29 5.41 -26.83
N GLY A 169 -7.66 5.85 -27.92
CA GLY A 169 -7.94 7.13 -28.56
C GLY A 169 -9.36 7.19 -29.11
N THR A 170 -9.80 6.14 -29.82
CA THR A 170 -11.18 6.04 -30.32
C THR A 170 -12.19 6.02 -29.18
N MET A 171 -11.94 5.24 -28.13
CA MET A 171 -12.82 5.19 -26.95
C MET A 171 -12.89 6.55 -26.24
N LEU A 172 -11.77 7.24 -26.07
CA LEU A 172 -11.75 8.59 -25.49
C LEU A 172 -12.58 9.57 -26.30
N LEU A 173 -12.47 9.54 -27.63
CA LEU A 173 -13.26 10.39 -28.50
C LEU A 173 -14.75 10.08 -28.41
N MET A 174 -15.13 8.80 -28.51
CA MET A 174 -16.53 8.37 -28.45
C MET A 174 -17.17 8.59 -27.08
N LEU A 175 -16.44 8.38 -25.99
CA LEU A 175 -16.93 8.52 -24.62
C LEU A 175 -16.74 9.92 -24.04
N SER A 176 -16.12 10.86 -24.79
CA SER A 176 -15.89 12.22 -24.32
C SER A 176 -17.18 12.95 -23.87
N PRO A 177 -18.35 12.84 -24.53
CA PRO A 177 -19.59 13.46 -24.03
C PRO A 177 -20.03 12.86 -22.69
N VAL A 178 -19.90 11.53 -22.52
CA VAL A 178 -20.24 10.85 -21.27
C VAL A 178 -19.27 11.26 -20.17
N MET A 179 -17.99 11.32 -20.46
CA MET A 179 -16.96 11.78 -19.52
C MET A 179 -17.22 13.22 -19.08
N LEU A 180 -17.58 14.10 -20.01
CA LEU A 180 -17.94 15.50 -19.69
C LEU A 180 -19.18 15.56 -18.77
N ALA A 181 -20.21 14.78 -19.06
CA ALA A 181 -21.40 14.70 -18.20
C ALA A 181 -21.05 14.24 -16.79
N ILE A 182 -20.16 13.23 -16.65
CA ILE A 182 -19.67 12.76 -15.35
C ILE A 182 -18.88 13.85 -14.63
N VAL A 183 -18.01 14.59 -15.33
CA VAL A 183 -17.26 15.73 -14.78
C VAL A 183 -18.22 16.77 -14.18
N ILE A 184 -19.23 17.16 -14.93
CA ILE A 184 -20.25 18.12 -14.49
C ILE A 184 -21.00 17.57 -13.27
N ALA A 185 -21.47 16.32 -13.33
CA ALA A 185 -22.20 15.70 -12.22
C ALA A 185 -21.36 15.64 -10.92
N ILE A 186 -20.06 15.29 -11.01
CA ILE A 186 -19.15 15.28 -9.84
C ILE A 186 -18.97 16.69 -9.28
N LYS A 187 -18.80 17.70 -10.14
CA LYS A 187 -18.63 19.11 -9.73
C LYS A 187 -19.87 19.69 -9.06
N LEU A 188 -21.04 19.35 -9.57
CA LEU A 188 -22.33 19.77 -8.97
C LEU A 188 -22.60 19.03 -7.65
N GLY A 189 -22.19 17.76 -7.54
CA GLY A 189 -22.44 16.93 -6.37
C GLY A 189 -21.55 17.24 -5.17
N SER A 190 -20.34 17.73 -5.36
CA SER A 190 -19.40 18.03 -4.25
C SER A 190 -18.20 18.88 -4.68
N LYS A 191 -17.73 19.76 -3.76
CA LYS A 191 -16.49 20.54 -3.96
C LYS A 191 -15.26 19.62 -4.02
N GLY A 192 -14.24 19.99 -4.82
CA GLY A 192 -12.95 19.29 -4.90
C GLY A 192 -12.58 18.79 -6.29
N PRO A 193 -11.46 18.02 -6.43
CA PRO A 193 -10.98 17.51 -7.71
C PRO A 193 -11.94 16.47 -8.30
N VAL A 194 -12.08 16.45 -9.62
CA VAL A 194 -12.92 15.47 -10.35
C VAL A 194 -12.19 14.14 -10.49
N ILE A 195 -10.88 14.21 -10.72
CA ILE A 195 -10.02 13.05 -10.90
C ILE A 195 -9.32 12.73 -9.59
N TYR A 196 -9.43 11.49 -9.17
CA TYR A 196 -8.65 10.89 -8.10
C TYR A 196 -7.40 10.24 -8.70
N LYS A 197 -6.25 10.53 -8.10
CA LYS A 197 -4.95 9.98 -8.50
C LYS A 197 -4.43 9.04 -7.41
N SER A 198 -4.05 7.83 -7.80
CA SER A 198 -3.46 6.84 -6.89
C SER A 198 -2.14 6.36 -7.48
N LYS A 199 -1.06 6.36 -6.70
CA LYS A 199 0.20 5.76 -7.12
C LYS A 199 0.06 4.25 -7.24
N ARG A 200 0.43 3.70 -8.39
CA ARG A 200 0.36 2.27 -8.70
C ARG A 200 1.68 1.79 -9.29
N VAL A 201 1.99 0.52 -9.07
CA VAL A 201 3.12 -0.17 -9.68
C VAL A 201 2.62 -0.96 -10.87
N GLY A 202 3.19 -0.68 -12.03
CA GLY A 202 2.87 -1.33 -13.31
C GLY A 202 4.02 -2.15 -13.88
N THR A 203 4.09 -2.17 -15.20
CA THR A 203 5.10 -2.88 -15.96
C THR A 203 6.51 -2.46 -15.55
N GLY A 204 7.41 -3.42 -15.38
CA GLY A 204 8.79 -3.17 -15.02
C GLY A 204 8.96 -2.45 -13.68
N TYR A 205 8.04 -2.65 -12.74
CA TYR A 205 8.01 -1.93 -11.45
C TYR A 205 7.84 -0.42 -11.56
N LYS A 206 7.51 0.12 -12.75
CA LYS A 206 7.33 1.54 -12.96
C LYS A 206 6.16 2.05 -12.13
N VAL A 207 6.41 3.08 -11.32
CA VAL A 207 5.38 3.76 -10.53
C VAL A 207 4.78 4.89 -11.36
N PHE A 208 3.45 4.91 -11.47
CA PHE A 208 2.72 5.92 -12.22
C PHE A 208 1.45 6.39 -11.50
N ASP A 209 0.88 7.51 -11.96
CA ASP A 209 -0.40 8.03 -11.47
C ASP A 209 -1.56 7.32 -12.17
N PHE A 210 -2.29 6.54 -11.42
CA PHE A 210 -3.47 5.81 -11.88
C PHE A 210 -4.72 6.67 -11.71
N TYR A 211 -5.42 6.97 -12.80
CA TYR A 211 -6.52 7.91 -12.82
C TYR A 211 -7.87 7.23 -12.68
N LYS A 212 -8.75 7.84 -11.85
CA LYS A 212 -10.15 7.48 -11.70
C LYS A 212 -11.01 8.72 -11.53
N PHE A 213 -12.28 8.65 -11.91
CA PHE A 213 -13.24 9.63 -11.43
C PHE A 213 -13.43 9.50 -9.92
N ARG A 214 -13.55 10.64 -9.24
CA ARG A 214 -13.80 10.66 -7.82
C ARG A 214 -15.17 10.07 -7.50
N SER A 215 -15.18 8.95 -6.77
CA SER A 215 -16.37 8.23 -6.32
C SER A 215 -16.60 8.35 -4.81
N MET A 216 -15.61 8.87 -4.08
CA MET A 216 -15.66 9.08 -2.63
C MET A 216 -15.66 10.56 -2.27
N ARG A 217 -16.06 10.87 -1.03
CA ARG A 217 -15.98 12.19 -0.43
C ARG A 217 -14.51 12.64 -0.32
N VAL A 218 -14.29 13.96 -0.28
CA VAL A 218 -12.91 14.52 -0.18
C VAL A 218 -12.25 14.17 1.16
N ASP A 219 -13.05 13.99 2.21
CA ASP A 219 -12.64 13.62 3.57
C ASP A 219 -12.56 12.10 3.81
N ALA A 220 -12.69 11.28 2.76
CA ALA A 220 -12.73 9.83 2.83
C ALA A 220 -11.54 9.19 3.56
N ASP A 221 -10.34 9.76 3.40
CA ASP A 221 -9.12 9.25 4.06
C ASP A 221 -9.16 9.50 5.58
N LYS A 222 -9.78 10.61 6.03
CA LYS A 222 -9.97 10.89 7.45
C LYS A 222 -10.97 9.94 8.07
N MET A 223 -12.06 9.64 7.35
CA MET A 223 -13.09 8.71 7.78
C MET A 223 -12.60 7.25 7.78
N LEU A 224 -11.57 6.90 7.00
CA LEU A 224 -11.02 5.55 6.99
C LEU A 224 -10.50 5.12 8.37
N LEU A 225 -9.90 6.03 9.11
CA LEU A 225 -9.38 5.77 10.46
C LEU A 225 -10.51 5.42 11.44
N GLU A 226 -11.67 6.08 11.32
CA GLU A 226 -12.84 5.84 12.17
C GLU A 226 -13.57 4.52 11.79
N LEU A 227 -13.48 4.14 10.52
CA LEU A 227 -14.17 2.98 9.96
C LEU A 227 -13.31 1.71 9.94
N SER A 228 -12.04 1.78 10.28
CA SER A 228 -11.13 0.62 10.28
C SER A 228 -11.61 -0.52 11.19
N THR A 229 -12.39 -0.20 12.23
CA THR A 229 -13.02 -1.17 13.15
C THR A 229 -14.16 -1.97 12.51
N LYS A 230 -14.69 -1.53 11.36
CA LYS A 230 -15.81 -2.17 10.64
C LYS A 230 -15.35 -2.96 9.41
N ASN A 231 -14.08 -3.34 9.35
CA ASN A 231 -13.53 -4.07 8.22
C ASN A 231 -14.06 -5.51 8.17
N GLN A 232 -14.69 -5.92 7.06
CA GLN A 232 -15.23 -7.27 6.87
C GLN A 232 -14.17 -8.37 6.84
N TYR A 233 -12.92 -8.04 6.50
CA TYR A 233 -11.81 -9.01 6.47
C TYR A 233 -11.17 -9.25 7.85
N ALA A 234 -11.57 -8.49 8.88
CA ALA A 234 -11.03 -8.68 10.23
C ALA A 234 -11.57 -9.93 10.95
N ASN A 235 -12.60 -10.59 10.41
CA ASN A 235 -13.33 -11.68 11.09
C ASN A 235 -13.16 -13.07 10.47
N GLU A 236 -12.46 -13.24 9.34
CA GLU A 236 -12.45 -14.54 8.64
C GLU A 236 -11.20 -15.39 8.88
N ASP A 237 -10.08 -14.80 9.34
CA ASP A 237 -8.89 -15.58 9.71
C ASP A 237 -8.20 -14.94 10.91
N GLY A 238 -8.24 -15.63 12.04
CA GLY A 238 -7.61 -15.18 13.28
C GLY A 238 -6.09 -15.02 13.13
N GLY A 239 -5.63 -13.82 12.80
CA GLY A 239 -4.24 -13.49 12.99
C GLY A 239 -3.50 -12.69 11.91
N THR A 240 -4.03 -12.48 10.73
CA THR A 240 -3.34 -11.66 9.72
C THR A 240 -4.10 -10.37 9.43
N LYS A 241 -3.46 -9.21 9.61
CA LYS A 241 -4.02 -7.90 9.21
C LYS A 241 -4.38 -7.99 7.73
N ALA A 242 -5.68 -7.99 7.41
CA ALA A 242 -6.14 -7.98 6.03
C ALA A 242 -5.57 -6.77 5.31
N ALA A 243 -4.77 -7.01 4.27
CA ALA A 243 -4.19 -5.96 3.41
C ALA A 243 -5.28 -5.16 2.69
N PHE A 244 -6.52 -5.64 2.71
CA PHE A 244 -7.65 -5.06 2.02
C PHE A 244 -8.69 -4.54 3.02
N VAL A 245 -9.11 -3.27 2.85
CA VAL A 245 -10.25 -2.70 3.56
C VAL A 245 -11.44 -2.71 2.61
N LYS A 246 -12.33 -3.68 2.76
CA LYS A 246 -13.62 -3.72 2.07
C LYS A 246 -14.74 -3.52 3.10
N ILE A 247 -15.41 -2.38 3.03
CA ILE A 247 -16.51 -2.04 3.94
C ILE A 247 -17.81 -2.17 3.15
N LYS A 248 -18.72 -3.02 3.63
CA LYS A 248 -20.05 -3.12 3.05
C LYS A 248 -20.83 -1.83 3.36
N ASN A 249 -21.45 -1.23 2.33
CA ASN A 249 -22.12 0.06 2.45
C ASN A 249 -21.20 1.19 2.97
N ASP A 250 -20.02 1.33 2.38
CA ASP A 250 -19.01 2.31 2.79
C ASP A 250 -19.59 3.75 2.73
N PRO A 251 -19.75 4.45 3.88
CA PRO A 251 -20.36 5.79 3.94
C PRO A 251 -19.52 6.88 3.27
N ARG A 252 -18.28 6.58 2.91
CA ARG A 252 -17.39 7.48 2.18
C ARG A 252 -17.76 7.58 0.71
N ILE A 253 -18.50 6.60 0.17
CA ILE A 253 -18.91 6.56 -1.23
C ILE A 253 -20.14 7.48 -1.42
N THR A 254 -20.06 8.41 -2.37
CA THR A 254 -21.20 9.26 -2.71
C THR A 254 -22.26 8.47 -3.49
N LYS A 255 -23.52 8.94 -3.53
CA LYS A 255 -24.59 8.29 -4.33
C LYS A 255 -24.17 8.18 -5.81
N LEU A 256 -23.64 9.25 -6.39
CA LEU A 256 -23.09 9.25 -7.74
C LEU A 256 -21.89 8.30 -7.84
N GLY A 257 -21.00 8.32 -6.85
CA GLY A 257 -19.83 7.43 -6.80
C GLY A 257 -20.20 5.96 -6.79
N ASN A 258 -21.28 5.59 -6.08
CA ASN A 258 -21.80 4.22 -6.10
C ASN A 258 -22.29 3.81 -7.51
N PHE A 259 -23.02 4.68 -8.18
CA PHE A 259 -23.42 4.47 -9.57
C PHE A 259 -22.20 4.29 -10.49
N LEU A 260 -21.21 5.19 -10.40
CA LEU A 260 -19.99 5.13 -11.21
C LEU A 260 -19.21 3.82 -10.98
N ARG A 261 -19.09 3.36 -9.73
CA ARG A 261 -18.42 2.10 -9.39
C ARG A 261 -19.17 0.87 -9.91
N ASN A 262 -20.49 0.85 -9.74
CA ASN A 262 -21.30 -0.28 -10.18
C ASN A 262 -21.36 -0.40 -11.71
N SER A 263 -21.20 0.72 -12.43
CA SER A 263 -21.10 0.76 -13.90
C SER A 263 -19.67 0.72 -14.43
N SER A 264 -18.66 0.70 -13.54
CA SER A 264 -17.22 0.83 -13.90
C SER A 264 -16.87 2.10 -14.66
N LEU A 265 -17.74 3.09 -14.68
CA LEU A 265 -17.51 4.39 -15.34
C LEU A 265 -16.46 5.22 -14.61
N ASP A 266 -16.22 4.95 -13.31
CA ASP A 266 -15.14 5.57 -12.53
C ASP A 266 -13.75 5.26 -13.11
N GLU A 267 -13.60 4.19 -13.88
CA GLU A 267 -12.33 3.75 -14.46
C GLU A 267 -12.02 4.34 -15.84
N LEU A 268 -12.98 5.06 -16.48
CA LEU A 268 -12.77 5.67 -17.81
C LEU A 268 -11.51 6.56 -17.92
N PRO A 269 -11.10 7.33 -16.89
CA PRO A 269 -9.87 8.12 -16.99
C PRO A 269 -8.58 7.29 -17.15
N GLN A 270 -8.62 5.96 -16.90
CA GLN A 270 -7.49 5.07 -17.14
C GLN A 270 -7.16 4.94 -18.64
N LEU A 271 -8.10 5.27 -19.54
CA LEU A 271 -7.83 5.35 -20.96
C LEU A 271 -6.72 6.36 -21.30
N PHE A 272 -6.56 7.42 -20.50
CA PHE A 272 -5.42 8.33 -20.63
C PHE A 272 -4.11 7.66 -20.22
N ASN A 273 -4.10 6.82 -19.15
CA ASN A 273 -2.90 6.05 -18.79
C ASN A 273 -2.49 5.09 -19.91
N ILE A 274 -3.48 4.50 -20.61
CA ILE A 274 -3.21 3.64 -21.78
C ILE A 274 -2.63 4.48 -22.92
N LEU A 275 -3.24 5.62 -23.22
CA LEU A 275 -2.80 6.49 -24.31
C LEU A 275 -1.38 7.02 -24.08
N TRP A 276 -0.99 7.31 -22.84
CA TRP A 276 0.37 7.75 -22.47
C TRP A 276 1.38 6.61 -22.38
N GLY A 277 0.93 5.37 -22.25
CA GLY A 277 1.79 4.18 -22.21
C GLY A 277 2.16 3.69 -20.82
N ASP A 278 1.52 4.21 -19.76
CA ASP A 278 1.66 3.68 -18.42
C ASP A 278 1.01 2.30 -18.28
N MET A 279 -0.01 2.05 -19.12
CA MET A 279 -0.80 0.81 -19.13
C MET A 279 -1.10 0.38 -20.57
N SER A 280 -1.61 -0.84 -20.69
CA SER A 280 -2.22 -1.43 -21.87
C SER A 280 -3.73 -1.65 -21.64
N LEU A 281 -4.49 -1.89 -22.72
CA LEU A 281 -5.88 -2.35 -22.61
C LEU A 281 -5.95 -3.68 -21.85
N VAL A 282 -5.05 -4.61 -22.18
CA VAL A 282 -5.00 -5.93 -21.57
C VAL A 282 -3.67 -6.14 -20.88
N GLY A 283 -3.73 -6.56 -19.60
CA GLY A 283 -2.53 -6.77 -18.79
C GLY A 283 -2.86 -7.13 -17.35
N ASN A 284 -1.83 -7.26 -16.55
CA ASN A 284 -1.98 -7.45 -15.10
C ASN A 284 -2.43 -6.15 -14.45
N ARG A 285 -3.45 -6.23 -13.56
CA ARG A 285 -3.95 -5.01 -12.90
C ARG A 285 -2.86 -4.35 -12.06
N PRO A 286 -2.56 -3.04 -12.28
CA PRO A 286 -1.56 -2.32 -11.50
C PRO A 286 -1.92 -2.32 -10.01
N LEU A 287 -0.94 -2.59 -9.15
CA LEU A 287 -1.14 -2.69 -7.71
C LEU A 287 -0.86 -1.37 -6.99
N PRO A 288 -1.58 -1.08 -5.88
CA PRO A 288 -1.16 -0.06 -4.94
C PRO A 288 0.27 -0.32 -4.46
N LEU A 289 1.01 0.74 -4.10
CA LEU A 289 2.39 0.60 -3.61
C LEU A 289 2.51 -0.40 -2.46
N TYR A 290 1.61 -0.33 -1.47
CA TYR A 290 1.62 -1.21 -0.32
C TYR A 290 1.39 -2.69 -0.68
N GLU A 291 0.51 -2.97 -1.67
CA GLU A 291 0.32 -4.34 -2.16
C GLU A 291 1.54 -4.83 -2.95
N ALA A 292 2.09 -3.99 -3.81
CA ALA A 292 3.27 -4.34 -4.59
C ALA A 292 4.49 -4.61 -3.69
N GLU A 293 4.63 -3.84 -2.61
CA GLU A 293 5.68 -4.02 -1.61
C GLU A 293 5.55 -5.36 -0.85
N MET A 294 4.31 -5.79 -0.55
CA MET A 294 4.05 -7.08 0.11
C MET A 294 4.27 -8.28 -0.83
N LEU A 295 4.21 -8.06 -2.13
CA LEU A 295 4.28 -9.10 -3.15
C LEU A 295 5.67 -9.27 -3.79
N THR A 296 6.72 -8.70 -3.19
CA THR A 296 8.10 -8.77 -3.69
C THR A 296 8.81 -10.11 -3.49
N SER A 297 8.12 -11.15 -2.96
CA SER A 297 8.66 -12.51 -3.02
C SER A 297 8.85 -12.96 -4.47
N ASN A 298 9.91 -13.73 -4.75
CA ASN A 298 10.33 -14.16 -6.08
C ASN A 298 9.21 -14.68 -7.00
N GLU A 299 8.17 -15.27 -6.42
CA GLU A 299 7.03 -15.79 -7.17
C GLU A 299 6.05 -14.70 -7.66
N TRP A 300 5.98 -13.53 -7.00
CA TRP A 300 5.10 -12.43 -7.39
C TRP A 300 5.76 -11.43 -8.32
N SER A 301 7.10 -11.39 -8.35
CA SER A 301 7.88 -10.48 -9.19
C SER A 301 7.61 -10.66 -10.68
N MET A 302 7.34 -11.89 -11.11
CA MET A 302 7.06 -12.23 -12.52
C MET A 302 5.87 -11.46 -13.11
N ARG A 303 4.87 -11.11 -12.32
CA ARG A 303 3.71 -10.36 -12.81
C ARG A 303 4.05 -8.96 -13.31
N PHE A 304 5.12 -8.35 -12.79
CA PHE A 304 5.58 -7.02 -13.20
C PHE A 304 6.43 -7.05 -14.47
N LEU A 305 6.87 -8.24 -14.91
CA LEU A 305 7.58 -8.41 -16.17
C LEU A 305 6.64 -8.52 -17.38
N GLY A 306 5.33 -8.43 -17.16
CA GLY A 306 4.31 -8.36 -18.20
C GLY A 306 3.63 -6.99 -18.25
N PRO A 307 2.79 -6.74 -19.28
CA PRO A 307 2.07 -5.48 -19.39
C PRO A 307 1.13 -5.26 -18.21
N ALA A 308 1.12 -4.04 -17.67
CA ALA A 308 0.05 -3.57 -16.80
C ALA A 308 -1.20 -3.24 -17.63
N GLY A 309 -2.40 -3.60 -17.17
CA GLY A 309 -3.61 -3.49 -17.98
C GLY A 309 -4.86 -2.99 -17.26
N LEU A 310 -5.79 -2.47 -18.05
CA LEU A 310 -7.14 -2.09 -17.63
C LEU A 310 -7.96 -3.34 -17.29
N THR A 311 -7.89 -4.35 -18.16
CA THR A 311 -8.47 -5.69 -17.93
C THR A 311 -7.39 -6.76 -18.01
N GLY A 312 -7.63 -7.92 -17.39
CA GLY A 312 -6.65 -8.99 -17.34
C GLY A 312 -7.25 -10.37 -17.12
N LEU A 313 -6.42 -11.38 -17.24
CA LEU A 313 -6.84 -12.78 -17.23
C LEU A 313 -7.58 -13.15 -15.92
N TRP A 314 -7.06 -12.74 -14.75
CA TRP A 314 -7.71 -13.03 -13.47
C TRP A 314 -9.07 -12.31 -13.34
N GLN A 315 -9.20 -11.10 -13.88
CA GLN A 315 -10.42 -10.30 -13.80
C GLN A 315 -11.59 -10.99 -14.52
N ILE A 316 -11.33 -11.56 -15.70
CA ILE A 316 -12.35 -12.32 -16.44
C ILE A 316 -12.59 -13.71 -15.85
N SER A 317 -11.60 -14.30 -15.17
CA SER A 317 -11.69 -15.65 -14.58
C SER A 317 -12.43 -15.66 -13.23
N LYS A 318 -12.43 -14.53 -12.50
CA LYS A 318 -13.10 -14.39 -11.20
C LYS A 318 -14.61 -14.20 -11.34
N ARG A 319 -15.07 -13.58 -12.43
CA ARG A 319 -16.47 -13.23 -12.60
C ARG A 319 -17.34 -14.48 -12.68
N GLY A 320 -18.29 -14.60 -11.73
CA GLY A 320 -19.16 -15.77 -11.54
C GLY A 320 -18.67 -16.82 -10.54
N LYS A 321 -17.52 -16.61 -9.88
CA LYS A 321 -17.05 -17.48 -8.78
C LYS A 321 -17.04 -16.71 -7.45
N THR A 322 -17.52 -17.35 -6.40
CA THR A 322 -17.74 -16.74 -5.08
C THR A 322 -16.45 -16.39 -4.34
N ALA A 323 -15.33 -17.07 -4.61
CA ALA A 323 -14.02 -16.74 -4.07
C ALA A 323 -12.91 -17.22 -5.02
N MET A 324 -11.91 -16.38 -5.24
CA MET A 324 -10.64 -16.74 -5.86
C MET A 324 -9.55 -16.56 -4.82
N SER A 325 -8.77 -17.61 -4.57
CA SER A 325 -7.64 -17.53 -3.64
C SER A 325 -6.54 -16.61 -4.19
N GLU A 326 -5.76 -16.00 -3.30
CA GLU A 326 -4.57 -15.21 -3.68
C GLU A 326 -3.61 -16.02 -4.58
N ARG A 327 -3.46 -17.32 -4.28
CA ARG A 327 -2.59 -18.23 -5.03
C ARG A 327 -3.08 -18.44 -6.47
N GLU A 328 -4.39 -18.53 -6.70
CA GLU A 328 -4.96 -18.63 -8.05
C GLU A 328 -4.78 -17.34 -8.84
N ARG A 329 -5.03 -16.18 -8.21
CA ARG A 329 -4.78 -14.87 -8.81
C ARG A 329 -3.33 -14.74 -9.26
N LYS A 330 -2.39 -15.12 -8.39
CA LYS A 330 -0.95 -15.11 -8.66
C LYS A 330 -0.60 -15.96 -9.88
N LYS A 331 -1.12 -17.20 -9.94
CA LYS A 331 -0.87 -18.08 -11.08
C LYS A 331 -1.37 -17.48 -12.40
N LEU A 332 -2.55 -16.86 -12.40
CA LEU A 332 -3.12 -16.25 -13.60
C LEU A 332 -2.34 -15.00 -14.05
N ASP A 333 -1.90 -14.15 -13.11
CA ASP A 333 -1.09 -12.98 -13.42
C ASP A 333 0.29 -13.35 -13.97
N ASN A 334 0.95 -14.36 -13.37
CA ASN A 334 2.24 -14.87 -13.84
C ASN A 334 2.10 -15.56 -15.20
N PHE A 335 1.06 -16.36 -15.37
CA PHE A 335 0.77 -16.99 -16.65
C PHE A 335 0.59 -15.96 -17.76
N TYR A 336 -0.18 -14.89 -17.50
CA TYR A 336 -0.36 -13.84 -18.48
C TYR A 336 0.96 -13.12 -18.79
N ALA A 337 1.75 -12.79 -17.78
CA ALA A 337 3.04 -12.13 -17.98
C ALA A 337 4.01 -12.93 -18.87
N GLN A 338 3.97 -14.26 -18.76
CA GLN A 338 4.83 -15.15 -19.55
C GLN A 338 4.30 -15.46 -20.94
N ASN A 339 2.97 -15.45 -21.13
CA ASN A 339 2.31 -15.98 -22.33
C ASN A 339 1.43 -14.97 -23.05
N TYR A 340 1.53 -13.65 -22.74
CA TYR A 340 0.69 -12.65 -23.41
C TYR A 340 0.94 -12.67 -24.92
N SER A 341 -0.14 -12.59 -25.68
CA SER A 341 -0.14 -12.60 -27.13
C SER A 341 -1.38 -11.87 -27.66
N PHE A 342 -1.33 -11.45 -28.92
CA PHE A 342 -2.47 -10.80 -29.58
C PHE A 342 -3.77 -11.61 -29.44
N TRP A 343 -3.71 -12.92 -29.66
CA TRP A 343 -4.88 -13.79 -29.56
C TRP A 343 -5.41 -13.94 -28.14
N LEU A 344 -4.50 -14.02 -27.15
CA LEU A 344 -4.89 -14.05 -25.75
C LEU A 344 -5.54 -12.74 -25.32
N ASP A 345 -4.99 -11.59 -25.76
CA ASP A 345 -5.55 -10.27 -25.50
C ASP A 345 -6.95 -10.13 -26.11
N LEU A 346 -7.12 -10.53 -27.36
CA LEU A 346 -8.43 -10.50 -28.02
C LEU A 346 -9.46 -11.36 -27.28
N LYS A 347 -9.07 -12.54 -26.82
CA LYS A 347 -9.93 -13.44 -26.03
C LYS A 347 -10.31 -12.80 -24.67
N ILE A 348 -9.38 -12.10 -24.02
CA ILE A 348 -9.64 -11.39 -22.78
C ILE A 348 -10.60 -10.24 -23.01
N LEU A 349 -10.38 -9.42 -24.05
CA LEU A 349 -11.27 -8.31 -24.41
C LEU A 349 -12.69 -8.78 -24.73
N ALA A 350 -12.82 -9.84 -25.54
CA ALA A 350 -14.12 -10.41 -25.86
C ALA A 350 -14.90 -10.89 -24.63
N LYS A 351 -14.21 -11.45 -23.63
CA LYS A 351 -14.80 -11.88 -22.37
C LYS A 351 -15.04 -10.74 -21.39
N THR A 352 -14.36 -9.60 -21.54
CA THR A 352 -14.53 -8.42 -20.69
C THR A 352 -15.86 -7.72 -20.97
N LEU A 353 -16.31 -7.64 -22.22
CA LEU A 353 -17.55 -6.98 -22.62
C LEU A 353 -18.80 -7.56 -21.94
N PRO A 354 -19.10 -8.87 -22.01
CA PRO A 354 -20.23 -9.46 -21.30
C PRO A 354 -20.12 -9.31 -19.78
N ALA A 355 -18.88 -9.36 -19.29
CA ALA A 355 -18.58 -9.30 -17.88
C ALA A 355 -18.75 -7.88 -17.29
N ALA A 356 -18.69 -6.82 -18.07
CA ALA A 356 -18.99 -5.45 -17.64
C ALA A 356 -20.52 -5.23 -17.43
N VAL A 357 -21.35 -6.04 -18.08
CA VAL A 357 -22.82 -5.96 -18.01
C VAL A 357 -23.41 -6.82 -16.90
N GLN A 358 -22.69 -7.85 -16.45
CA GLN A 358 -23.15 -8.69 -15.33
C GLN A 358 -22.97 -7.96 -14.00
N LYS A 359 -24.11 -7.55 -13.41
CA LYS A 359 -24.17 -6.96 -12.07
C LYS A 359 -23.72 -8.00 -11.03
N GLU A 360 -22.54 -7.85 -10.42
CA GLU A 360 -22.31 -8.44 -9.10
C GLU A 360 -23.28 -7.76 -8.12
N LYS A 361 -24.14 -8.53 -7.49
CA LYS A 361 -24.86 -8.07 -6.28
C LYS A 361 -23.78 -7.91 -5.20
N VAL A 362 -23.39 -6.67 -4.94
CA VAL A 362 -22.53 -6.27 -3.83
C VAL A 362 -23.34 -6.16 -2.56
#